data_7c13ff09a1563be881d084000a3329b4
#
_entry.id   7c13ff09a1563be881d084000a3329b4
#
_cell.length_a   1.000
_cell.length_b   1.000
_cell.length_c   1.000
_cell.angle_alpha   90.00
_cell.angle_beta   90.00
_cell.angle_gamma   90.00
#
_symmetry.space_group_name_H-M   'P 1'
#
loop_
_entity.id
_entity.type
_entity.pdbx_description
1 polymer ?
#
loop_
_entity_poly.entity_id
_entity_poly.type
_entity_poly.pdbx_seq_one_letter_code
_entity_poly.pdbx_strand_id
1 'polypeptide(L)'
;MQVRLLGFRFDVDSRNLSLDSFAAAVSAQPTDQKAAQASQRLLFLDNKCHSDYHVGMVVTVKDQKTFCRLVSGNGSLLVKVDELELDTKLMEFNFFVLNKATGTGLYQYYHQSCSLSSFGYLVTKRFREYRESIIQAEIEKIPLDDRSDSRVNKIRKHFKGQLKWEMLVRAEKLEELIAELARVKSFEWTVATPAVRQEYFKPLAPYIRNQKSKLAFTVGAPVNTLAKAISAAVVKLGAIKGRIEGQDAEGLDRVLRILNNPENYGEYDYDDLAGKLHNLDLTQFQKAWVATELIKACKDQAHIFETPMQP
;
A
#
# COMPACT_ATOMS: atom_id res chain seq x y z
N MET A 1 16.36 -9.53 -10.01
CA MET A 1 15.19 -9.66 -9.08
C MET A 1 14.05 -8.79 -9.58
N GLN A 2 12.79 -9.30 -9.57
CA GLN A 2 11.65 -8.59 -10.15
C GLN A 2 11.10 -7.51 -9.23
N VAL A 3 10.92 -6.30 -9.76
CA VAL A 3 10.25 -5.15 -9.15
C VAL A 3 8.87 -5.02 -9.78
N ARG A 4 7.82 -4.86 -8.96
CA ARG A 4 6.42 -4.78 -9.38
C ARG A 4 5.82 -3.43 -9.01
N LEU A 5 4.91 -2.94 -9.82
CA LEU A 5 4.11 -1.75 -9.53
C LEU A 5 2.75 -2.17 -8.99
N LEU A 6 2.42 -1.72 -7.78
CA LEU A 6 1.21 -2.07 -7.06
C LEU A 6 0.31 -0.84 -6.93
N GLY A 7 -0.98 -0.98 -7.26
CA GLY A 7 -1.94 0.10 -7.13
C GLY A 7 -2.44 0.25 -5.69
N PHE A 8 -2.60 1.50 -5.25
CA PHE A 8 -3.18 1.82 -3.95
C PHE A 8 -4.01 3.10 -4.00
N ARG A 9 -4.81 3.32 -2.94
CA ARG A 9 -5.58 4.54 -2.74
C ARG A 9 -5.48 5.00 -1.29
N PHE A 10 -5.35 6.32 -1.11
CA PHE A 10 -5.57 6.99 0.16
C PHE A 10 -6.80 7.87 0.07
N ASP A 11 -7.62 7.83 1.12
CA ASP A 11 -8.80 8.67 1.28
C ASP A 11 -8.79 9.29 2.68
N VAL A 12 -9.01 10.60 2.77
CA VAL A 12 -9.05 11.33 4.04
C VAL A 12 -10.50 11.60 4.40
N ASP A 13 -11.01 10.85 5.37
CA ASP A 13 -12.34 11.04 5.93
C ASP A 13 -12.30 12.18 6.96
N SER A 14 -12.23 13.43 6.48
CA SER A 14 -12.22 14.63 7.30
C SER A 14 -12.76 15.82 6.51
N ARG A 15 -13.40 16.76 7.20
CA ARG A 15 -13.84 18.02 6.60
C ARG A 15 -12.75 19.11 6.60
N ASN A 16 -11.81 19.02 7.54
CA ASN A 16 -10.84 20.08 7.83
C ASN A 16 -9.39 19.65 7.65
N LEU A 17 -9.18 18.42 7.23
CA LEU A 17 -7.87 17.85 6.88
C LEU A 17 -7.95 17.30 5.47
N SER A 18 -6.90 17.49 4.70
CA SER A 18 -6.80 16.97 3.34
C SER A 18 -5.50 16.20 3.12
N LEU A 19 -5.47 15.40 2.07
CA LEU A 19 -4.28 14.69 1.64
C LEU A 19 -3.17 15.67 1.23
N ASP A 20 -3.53 16.77 0.55
CA ASP A 20 -2.58 17.80 0.13
C ASP A 20 -1.94 18.53 1.30
N SER A 21 -2.72 18.90 2.33
CA SER A 21 -2.19 19.54 3.52
C SER A 21 -1.27 18.62 4.32
N PHE A 22 -1.61 17.32 4.39
CA PHE A 22 -0.74 16.31 4.97
C PHE A 22 0.56 16.16 4.17
N ALA A 23 0.46 16.04 2.84
CA ALA A 23 1.62 15.92 1.97
C ALA A 23 2.55 17.14 2.09
N ALA A 24 1.98 18.35 2.15
CA ALA A 24 2.75 19.58 2.37
C ALA A 24 3.47 19.57 3.72
N ALA A 25 2.82 19.11 4.78
CA ALA A 25 3.42 19.01 6.11
C ALA A 25 4.58 17.99 6.16
N VAL A 26 4.41 16.84 5.52
CA VAL A 26 5.50 15.84 5.44
C VAL A 26 6.66 16.37 4.60
N SER A 27 6.38 17.03 3.47
CA SER A 27 7.38 17.61 2.57
C SER A 27 8.20 18.72 3.25
N ALA A 28 7.61 19.45 4.21
CA ALA A 28 8.26 20.51 4.94
C ALA A 28 9.11 20.02 6.12
N GLN A 29 9.01 18.76 6.51
CA GLN A 29 9.82 18.21 7.60
C GLN A 29 11.28 18.07 7.15
N PRO A 30 12.24 18.63 7.88
CA PRO A 30 13.64 18.44 7.57
C PRO A 30 13.98 16.95 7.70
N THR A 31 14.77 16.44 6.76
CA THR A 31 15.36 15.12 6.87
C THR A 31 16.39 15.13 7.99
N ASP A 32 15.94 14.92 9.24
CA ASP A 32 16.84 14.85 10.37
C ASP A 32 17.70 13.60 10.25
N GLN A 33 19.00 13.79 10.01
CA GLN A 33 19.97 12.68 9.94
C GLN A 33 19.99 11.85 11.23
N LYS A 34 19.70 12.46 12.39
CA LYS A 34 19.58 11.74 13.66
C LYS A 34 18.29 10.91 13.73
N ALA A 35 17.19 11.40 13.17
CA ALA A 35 15.96 10.63 13.03
C ALA A 35 16.15 9.46 12.05
N ALA A 36 16.97 9.63 11.00
CA ALA A 36 17.35 8.55 10.09
C ALA A 36 18.13 7.43 10.80
N GLN A 37 18.92 7.75 11.82
CA GLN A 37 19.64 6.76 12.61
C GLN A 37 18.75 6.00 13.60
N ALA A 38 17.71 6.62 14.11
CA ALA A 38 16.79 6.06 15.11
C ALA A 38 15.58 5.33 14.50
N SER A 39 15.22 5.62 13.25
CA SER A 39 14.03 5.07 12.60
C SER A 39 14.40 3.98 11.59
N GLN A 40 13.75 2.82 11.70
CA GLN A 40 13.91 1.77 10.69
C GLN A 40 13.25 2.12 9.35
N ARG A 41 12.30 3.09 9.31
CA ARG A 41 11.61 3.51 8.10
C ARG A 41 11.42 5.01 8.06
N LEU A 42 11.85 5.61 6.95
CA LEU A 42 11.72 7.03 6.65
C LEU A 42 10.71 7.20 5.52
N LEU A 43 9.84 8.19 5.65
CA LEU A 43 8.90 8.59 4.61
C LEU A 43 9.30 9.94 4.06
N PHE A 44 9.60 9.98 2.77
CA PHE A 44 9.86 11.20 2.00
C PHE A 44 8.65 11.48 1.11
N LEU A 45 8.28 12.73 0.99
CA LEU A 45 7.18 13.16 0.13
C LEU A 45 7.49 14.53 -0.45
N ASP A 46 7.28 14.70 -1.74
CA ASP A 46 7.34 15.99 -2.44
C ASP A 46 5.97 16.30 -3.04
N ASN A 47 5.46 17.49 -2.73
CA ASN A 47 4.14 17.95 -3.19
C ASN A 47 4.23 19.03 -4.27
N LYS A 48 5.43 19.43 -4.71
CA LYS A 48 5.67 20.55 -5.63
C LYS A 48 6.22 20.16 -6.98
N CYS A 49 6.90 19.01 -7.09
CA CYS A 49 7.61 18.60 -8.31
C CYS A 49 6.69 18.31 -9.51
N HIS A 50 5.42 17.99 -9.27
CA HIS A 50 4.45 17.72 -10.33
C HIS A 50 3.08 18.36 -10.01
N SER A 51 2.36 18.85 -11.04
CA SER A 51 1.04 19.50 -10.88
C SER A 51 0.00 18.55 -10.28
N ASP A 52 -0.08 17.33 -10.80
CA ASP A 52 -1.17 16.40 -10.56
C ASP A 52 -0.82 15.26 -9.61
N TYR A 53 0.47 15.09 -9.29
CA TYR A 53 0.95 13.99 -8.48
C TYR A 53 1.83 14.46 -7.33
N HIS A 54 1.65 13.85 -6.17
CA HIS A 54 2.66 13.80 -5.13
C HIS A 54 3.65 12.68 -5.49
N VAL A 55 4.93 12.93 -5.28
CA VAL A 55 6.00 11.93 -5.44
C VAL A 55 6.56 11.60 -4.08
N GLY A 56 6.76 10.33 -3.78
CA GLY A 56 7.29 9.93 -2.49
C GLY A 56 8.21 8.72 -2.56
N MET A 57 8.91 8.52 -1.45
CA MET A 57 9.82 7.39 -1.27
C MET A 57 9.78 6.92 0.18
N VAL A 58 9.78 5.61 0.37
CA VAL A 58 10.03 4.98 1.66
C VAL A 58 11.43 4.40 1.64
N VAL A 59 12.22 4.74 2.63
CA VAL A 59 13.54 4.15 2.88
C VAL A 59 13.45 3.29 4.14
N THR A 60 13.82 2.03 4.03
CA THR A 60 13.97 1.13 5.17
C THR A 60 15.45 0.94 5.44
N VAL A 61 15.92 1.44 6.57
CA VAL A 61 17.31 1.28 6.99
C VAL A 61 17.44 -0.02 7.76
N LYS A 62 18.36 -0.89 7.35
CA LYS A 62 18.66 -2.15 8.02
C LYS A 62 19.80 -1.94 9.04
N ASP A 63 19.58 -2.34 10.28
CA ASP A 63 20.60 -2.27 11.32
C ASP A 63 21.49 -3.52 11.26
N GLN A 64 22.21 -3.65 10.13
CA GLN A 64 23.17 -4.73 9.89
C GLN A 64 24.54 -4.10 9.71
N LYS A 65 25.56 -4.69 10.35
CA LYS A 65 26.97 -4.31 10.17
C LYS A 65 27.71 -5.27 9.24
N THR A 66 27.14 -6.45 9.03
CA THR A 66 27.73 -7.50 8.19
C THR A 66 26.69 -8.07 7.24
N PHE A 67 27.13 -8.59 6.11
CA PHE A 67 26.28 -9.32 5.15
C PHE A 67 27.00 -10.55 4.61
N CYS A 68 26.18 -11.56 4.27
CA CYS A 68 26.72 -12.84 3.76
C CYS A 68 26.67 -12.84 2.22
N ARG A 69 27.75 -13.27 1.60
CA ARG A 69 27.81 -13.58 0.18
C ARG A 69 28.06 -15.07 -0.04
N LEU A 70 27.38 -15.65 -1.02
CA LEU A 70 27.67 -17.00 -1.49
C LEU A 70 28.74 -16.91 -2.56
N VAL A 71 29.86 -17.59 -2.35
CA VAL A 71 30.97 -17.65 -3.30
C VAL A 71 31.08 -19.08 -3.80
N SER A 72 31.02 -19.23 -5.13
CA SER A 72 31.27 -20.50 -5.80
C SER A 72 32.74 -20.55 -6.25
N GLY A 73 33.46 -21.60 -5.88
CA GLY A 73 34.84 -21.83 -6.28
C GLY A 73 35.24 -23.29 -6.08
N ASN A 74 35.98 -23.86 -7.03
CA ASN A 74 36.55 -25.21 -6.96
C ASN A 74 35.52 -26.32 -6.62
N GLY A 75 34.29 -26.22 -7.13
CA GLY A 75 33.24 -27.23 -6.89
C GLY A 75 32.58 -27.15 -5.52
N SER A 76 32.87 -26.14 -4.71
CA SER A 76 32.26 -25.91 -3.40
C SER A 76 31.53 -24.55 -3.34
N LEU A 77 30.51 -24.47 -2.47
CA LEU A 77 29.79 -23.26 -2.16
C LEU A 77 30.23 -22.79 -0.77
N LEU A 78 30.76 -21.60 -0.68
CA LEU A 78 31.27 -21.03 0.58
C LEU A 78 30.48 -19.78 0.93
N VAL A 79 30.13 -19.62 2.19
CA VAL A 79 29.58 -18.38 2.72
C VAL A 79 30.75 -17.48 3.14
N LYS A 80 30.81 -16.29 2.56
CA LYS A 80 31.68 -15.21 3.01
C LYS A 80 30.87 -14.16 3.74
N VAL A 81 31.41 -13.66 4.84
CA VAL A 81 30.85 -12.56 5.61
C VAL A 81 31.70 -11.33 5.34
N ASP A 82 31.07 -10.27 4.82
CA ASP A 82 31.71 -8.99 4.59
C ASP A 82 31.17 -7.97 5.58
N GLU A 83 32.01 -7.07 6.03
CA GLU A 83 31.62 -5.95 6.89
C GLU A 83 31.27 -4.74 6.03
N LEU A 84 30.29 -3.97 6.49
CA LEU A 84 29.99 -2.67 5.90
C LEU A 84 31.07 -1.66 6.34
N GLU A 85 31.38 -0.73 5.47
CA GLU A 85 32.25 0.40 5.82
C GLU A 85 31.65 1.19 6.99
N LEU A 86 32.54 1.82 7.79
CA LEU A 86 32.12 2.68 8.90
C LEU A 86 31.15 3.76 8.38
N ASP A 87 30.10 3.99 9.15
CA ASP A 87 29.02 4.95 8.86
C ASP A 87 28.14 4.62 7.63
N THR A 88 28.26 3.41 7.05
CA THR A 88 27.35 2.94 6.02
C THR A 88 26.27 2.02 6.60
N LYS A 89 25.07 2.02 5.97
CA LYS A 89 23.98 1.11 6.30
C LYS A 89 23.36 0.53 5.03
N LEU A 90 22.93 -0.71 5.10
CA LEU A 90 22.09 -1.29 4.06
C LEU A 90 20.71 -0.63 4.11
N MET A 91 20.18 -0.31 2.96
CA MET A 91 18.85 0.25 2.84
C MET A 91 18.05 -0.45 1.74
N GLU A 92 16.75 -0.50 1.95
CA GLU A 92 15.76 -0.78 0.91
C GLU A 92 15.00 0.50 0.61
N PHE A 93 14.57 0.65 -0.62
CA PHE A 93 13.82 1.82 -1.05
C PHE A 93 12.57 1.42 -1.82
N ASN A 94 11.51 2.19 -1.70
CA ASN A 94 10.28 2.02 -2.46
C ASN A 94 9.77 3.40 -2.88
N PHE A 95 9.71 3.64 -4.16
CA PHE A 95 9.09 4.86 -4.69
C PHE A 95 7.59 4.70 -4.79
N PHE A 96 6.88 5.80 -4.69
CA PHE A 96 5.45 5.86 -4.96
C PHE A 96 5.05 7.21 -5.54
N VAL A 97 3.95 7.19 -6.26
CA VAL A 97 3.28 8.41 -6.73
C VAL A 97 1.82 8.35 -6.34
N LEU A 98 1.21 9.49 -6.11
CA LEU A 98 -0.16 9.62 -5.64
C LEU A 98 -0.82 10.77 -6.37
N ASN A 99 -1.89 10.49 -7.12
CA ASN A 99 -2.68 11.52 -7.79
C ASN A 99 -3.39 12.41 -6.75
N LYS A 100 -3.24 13.73 -6.89
CA LYS A 100 -3.76 14.72 -5.92
C LYS A 100 -5.29 14.77 -5.90
N ALA A 101 -5.91 14.58 -7.06
CA ALA A 101 -7.36 14.70 -7.18
C ALA A 101 -8.10 13.43 -6.73
N THR A 102 -7.55 12.25 -7.01
CA THR A 102 -8.22 10.97 -6.77
C THR A 102 -7.75 10.24 -5.51
N GLY A 103 -6.55 10.59 -5.01
CA GLY A 103 -5.89 9.86 -3.93
C GLY A 103 -5.43 8.46 -4.34
N THR A 104 -5.42 8.14 -5.64
CA THR A 104 -4.95 6.86 -6.18
C THR A 104 -3.51 6.95 -6.63
N GLY A 105 -2.76 5.85 -6.59
CA GLY A 105 -1.37 5.88 -6.95
C GLY A 105 -0.73 4.52 -7.17
N LEU A 106 0.54 4.55 -7.55
CA LEU A 106 1.38 3.38 -7.74
C LEU A 106 2.51 3.36 -6.72
N TYR A 107 2.79 2.17 -6.23
CA TYR A 107 3.85 1.86 -5.29
C TYR A 107 4.79 0.82 -5.90
N GLN A 108 6.06 1.13 -5.95
CA GLN A 108 7.10 0.22 -6.39
C GLN A 108 7.42 -0.79 -5.28
N TYR A 109 7.33 -2.07 -5.58
CA TYR A 109 7.56 -3.15 -4.62
C TYR A 109 8.50 -4.22 -5.18
N TYR A 110 9.40 -4.72 -4.37
CA TYR A 110 10.21 -5.92 -4.62
C TYR A 110 10.35 -6.76 -3.36
N HIS A 111 10.71 -8.02 -3.53
CA HIS A 111 10.84 -8.94 -2.42
C HIS A 111 11.86 -8.42 -1.38
N GLN A 112 11.53 -8.53 -0.10
CA GLN A 112 12.25 -8.01 1.06
C GLN A 112 12.15 -6.49 1.29
N SER A 113 11.65 -5.69 0.36
CA SER A 113 11.38 -4.27 0.60
C SER A 113 10.14 -4.03 1.46
N CYS A 114 9.85 -2.76 1.78
CA CYS A 114 8.65 -2.40 2.53
C CYS A 114 7.40 -2.85 1.79
N SER A 115 6.57 -3.73 2.39
CA SER A 115 5.33 -4.19 1.78
C SER A 115 4.30 -3.05 1.68
N LEU A 116 3.38 -3.16 0.72
CA LEU A 116 2.30 -2.17 0.56
C LEU A 116 1.45 -2.02 1.83
N SER A 117 1.21 -3.10 2.58
CA SER A 117 0.51 -3.03 3.88
C SER A 117 1.31 -2.27 4.93
N SER A 118 2.63 -2.49 4.98
CA SER A 118 3.52 -1.75 5.89
C SER A 118 3.62 -0.28 5.52
N PHE A 119 3.63 0.04 4.22
CA PHE A 119 3.55 1.40 3.72
C PHE A 119 2.23 2.08 4.12
N GLY A 120 1.08 1.43 3.88
CA GLY A 120 -0.22 1.96 4.30
C GLY A 120 -0.29 2.24 5.80
N TYR A 121 0.26 1.33 6.63
CA TYR A 121 0.36 1.55 8.07
C TYR A 121 1.25 2.76 8.43
N LEU A 122 2.43 2.86 7.78
CA LEU A 122 3.36 3.97 8.00
C LEU A 122 2.70 5.32 7.70
N VAL A 123 2.05 5.45 6.54
CA VAL A 123 1.38 6.69 6.13
C VAL A 123 0.20 7.01 7.06
N THR A 124 -0.59 6.01 7.45
CA THR A 124 -1.69 6.20 8.41
C THR A 124 -1.18 6.67 9.78
N LYS A 125 -0.06 6.12 10.25
CA LYS A 125 0.59 6.56 11.50
C LYS A 125 1.03 8.02 11.39
N ARG A 126 1.73 8.37 10.30
CA ARG A 126 2.19 9.75 10.05
C ARG A 126 1.04 10.75 9.93
N PHE A 127 -0.07 10.33 9.33
CA PHE A 127 -1.27 11.17 9.28
C PHE A 127 -1.88 11.42 10.68
N ARG A 128 -1.86 10.44 11.56
CA ARG A 128 -2.30 10.63 12.97
C ARG A 128 -1.40 11.62 13.69
N GLU A 129 -0.08 11.49 13.55
CA GLU A 129 0.91 12.40 14.14
C GLU A 129 0.69 13.84 13.62
N TYR A 130 0.50 14.00 12.31
CA TYR A 130 0.16 15.28 11.68
C TYR A 130 -1.14 15.86 12.24
N ARG A 131 -2.20 15.08 12.34
CA ARG A 131 -3.47 15.54 12.92
C ARG A 131 -3.31 16.00 14.37
N GLU A 132 -2.61 15.24 15.20
CA GLU A 132 -2.36 15.61 16.59
C GLU A 132 -1.52 16.90 16.70
N SER A 133 -0.54 17.09 15.83
CA SER A 133 0.26 18.33 15.81
C SER A 133 -0.59 19.57 15.50
N ILE A 134 -1.55 19.46 14.56
CA ILE A 134 -2.51 20.56 14.28
C ILE A 134 -3.39 20.82 15.50
N ILE A 135 -3.96 19.77 16.09
CA ILE A 135 -4.82 19.89 17.28
C ILE A 135 -4.05 20.58 18.40
N GLN A 136 -2.82 20.17 18.64
CA GLN A 136 -1.99 20.74 19.68
C GLN A 136 -1.67 22.23 19.41
N ALA A 137 -1.30 22.58 18.19
CA ALA A 137 -1.03 23.96 17.78
C ALA A 137 -2.27 24.84 17.95
N GLU A 138 -3.47 24.34 17.67
CA GLU A 138 -4.72 25.10 17.90
C GLU A 138 -5.05 25.24 19.38
N ILE A 139 -4.77 24.25 20.21
CA ILE A 139 -4.94 24.33 21.67
C ILE A 139 -3.98 25.34 22.27
N GLU A 140 -2.74 25.41 21.78
CA GLU A 140 -1.71 26.34 22.26
C GLU A 140 -2.03 27.81 21.98
N LYS A 141 -2.85 28.10 20.96
CA LYS A 141 -3.36 29.44 20.68
C LYS A 141 -4.33 29.97 21.75
N ILE A 142 -4.92 29.06 22.55
CA ILE A 142 -5.84 29.45 23.63
C ILE A 142 -5.01 29.82 24.87
N PRO A 143 -5.22 31.02 25.48
CA PRO A 143 -4.60 31.38 26.74
C PRO A 143 -4.84 30.33 27.82
N LEU A 144 -3.89 30.08 28.71
CA LEU A 144 -3.94 29.05 29.74
C LEU A 144 -5.21 29.16 30.59
N ASP A 145 -5.58 30.37 31.00
CA ASP A 145 -6.76 30.62 31.83
C ASP A 145 -8.09 30.30 31.12
N ASP A 146 -8.07 30.27 29.81
CA ASP A 146 -9.23 30.01 28.94
C ASP A 146 -9.33 28.56 28.45
N ARG A 147 -8.37 27.66 28.76
CA ARG A 147 -8.30 26.26 28.34
C ARG A 147 -9.25 25.37 29.12
N SER A 148 -10.54 25.50 28.83
CA SER A 148 -11.52 24.54 29.38
C SER A 148 -11.57 23.25 28.55
N ASP A 149 -11.92 22.13 29.18
CA ASP A 149 -12.13 20.82 28.51
C ASP A 149 -13.13 20.93 27.37
N SER A 150 -14.15 21.77 27.51
CA SER A 150 -15.15 21.99 26.47
C SER A 150 -14.55 22.62 25.22
N ARG A 151 -13.64 23.62 25.35
CA ARG A 151 -12.95 24.25 24.24
C ARG A 151 -11.97 23.28 23.55
N VAL A 152 -11.20 22.55 24.35
CA VAL A 152 -10.27 21.53 23.84
C VAL A 152 -11.05 20.44 23.06
N ASN A 153 -12.17 19.96 23.59
CA ASN A 153 -13.00 18.96 22.93
C ASN A 153 -13.63 19.47 21.62
N LYS A 154 -13.97 20.77 21.52
CA LYS A 154 -14.43 21.39 20.27
C LYS A 154 -13.34 21.34 19.19
N ILE A 155 -12.08 21.68 19.53
CA ILE A 155 -10.95 21.60 18.60
C ILE A 155 -10.74 20.14 18.14
N ARG A 156 -10.72 19.18 19.06
CA ARG A 156 -10.58 17.76 18.73
C ARG A 156 -11.69 17.27 17.80
N LYS A 157 -12.92 17.70 18.00
CA LYS A 157 -14.06 17.41 17.13
C LYS A 157 -13.94 18.06 15.76
N HIS A 158 -13.41 19.30 15.70
CA HIS A 158 -13.19 20.03 14.46
C HIS A 158 -12.20 19.32 13.54
N PHE A 159 -11.10 18.81 14.08
CA PHE A 159 -10.08 18.06 13.36
C PHE A 159 -10.26 16.52 13.45
N LYS A 160 -11.51 16.09 13.68
CA LYS A 160 -11.82 14.65 13.61
C LYS A 160 -11.62 14.16 12.18
N GLY A 161 -10.94 13.01 12.04
CA GLY A 161 -10.74 12.36 10.76
C GLY A 161 -9.67 11.30 10.81
N GLN A 162 -9.66 10.48 9.79
CA GLN A 162 -8.69 9.41 9.61
C GLN A 162 -8.31 9.27 8.14
N LEU A 163 -7.10 8.80 7.89
CA LEU A 163 -6.68 8.39 6.58
C LEU A 163 -7.00 6.89 6.44
N LYS A 164 -7.77 6.57 5.42
CA LYS A 164 -8.07 5.21 4.97
C LYS A 164 -7.13 4.86 3.83
N TRP A 165 -6.72 3.61 3.75
CA TRP A 165 -5.94 3.14 2.62
C TRP A 165 -6.53 1.84 2.07
N GLU A 166 -6.42 1.68 0.76
CA GLU A 166 -6.94 0.55 0.02
C GLU A 166 -5.91 0.08 -1.01
N MET A 167 -5.90 -1.20 -1.27
CA MET A 167 -5.14 -1.79 -2.37
C MET A 167 -6.05 -1.85 -3.60
N LEU A 168 -5.57 -1.35 -4.73
CA LEU A 168 -6.31 -1.43 -5.99
C LEU A 168 -6.08 -2.79 -6.62
N VAL A 169 -7.16 -3.55 -6.79
CA VAL A 169 -7.17 -4.85 -7.47
C VAL A 169 -7.98 -4.70 -8.76
N ARG A 170 -7.41 -5.08 -9.91
CA ARG A 170 -8.13 -5.07 -11.20
C ARG A 170 -9.08 -6.26 -11.28
N ALA A 171 -10.36 -6.00 -11.30
CA ALA A 171 -11.37 -7.04 -11.47
C ALA A 171 -11.17 -7.86 -12.78
N GLU A 172 -10.64 -7.22 -13.82
CA GLU A 172 -10.38 -7.81 -15.13
C GLU A 172 -9.37 -8.97 -15.09
N LYS A 173 -8.24 -8.80 -14.40
CA LYS A 173 -7.25 -9.87 -14.28
C LYS A 173 -7.73 -11.03 -13.41
N LEU A 174 -8.56 -10.77 -12.43
CA LEU A 174 -9.12 -11.81 -11.60
C LEU A 174 -9.98 -12.78 -12.45
N GLU A 175 -10.79 -12.23 -13.36
CA GLU A 175 -11.58 -13.04 -14.28
C GLU A 175 -10.69 -13.87 -15.21
N GLU A 176 -9.65 -13.26 -15.80
CA GLU A 176 -8.66 -13.94 -16.65
C GLU A 176 -7.94 -15.05 -15.90
N LEU A 177 -7.42 -14.77 -14.72
CA LEU A 177 -6.69 -15.74 -13.89
C LEU A 177 -7.57 -16.92 -13.44
N ILE A 178 -8.84 -16.67 -13.16
CA ILE A 178 -9.78 -17.76 -12.86
C ILE A 178 -10.10 -18.57 -14.13
N ALA A 179 -10.23 -17.90 -15.28
CA ALA A 179 -10.53 -18.55 -16.56
C ALA A 179 -9.38 -19.46 -17.05
N GLU A 180 -8.14 -19.23 -16.62
CA GLU A 180 -6.99 -20.11 -16.88
C GLU A 180 -7.05 -21.44 -16.11
N LEU A 181 -7.87 -21.53 -15.06
CA LEU A 181 -8.03 -22.79 -14.32
C LEU A 181 -8.85 -23.80 -15.13
N ALA A 182 -8.46 -25.08 -15.08
CA ALA A 182 -9.30 -26.14 -15.63
C ALA A 182 -10.53 -26.41 -14.75
N ARG A 183 -10.43 -26.11 -13.45
CA ARG A 183 -11.51 -26.29 -12.48
C ARG A 183 -11.40 -25.32 -11.33
N VAL A 184 -12.50 -24.70 -10.92
CA VAL A 184 -12.62 -23.95 -9.65
C VAL A 184 -13.26 -24.85 -8.59
N LYS A 185 -12.57 -25.04 -7.46
CA LYS A 185 -13.03 -25.89 -6.34
C LYS A 185 -13.83 -25.07 -5.31
N SER A 186 -13.30 -23.92 -4.92
CA SER A 186 -13.95 -23.08 -3.90
C SER A 186 -13.57 -21.61 -4.05
N PHE A 187 -14.46 -20.75 -3.55
CA PHE A 187 -14.24 -19.34 -3.36
C PHE A 187 -14.53 -18.97 -1.90
N GLU A 188 -13.55 -18.41 -1.23
CA GLU A 188 -13.63 -17.91 0.15
C GLU A 188 -13.37 -16.43 0.15
N TRP A 189 -14.15 -15.67 0.93
CA TRP A 189 -13.93 -14.23 1.08
C TRP A 189 -14.23 -13.75 2.49
N THR A 190 -13.67 -12.61 2.84
CA THR A 190 -13.88 -11.91 4.09
C THR A 190 -14.30 -10.47 3.80
N VAL A 191 -15.34 -9.99 4.47
CA VAL A 191 -15.80 -8.60 4.41
C VAL A 191 -15.63 -7.93 5.77
N ALA A 192 -15.22 -6.64 5.77
CA ALA A 192 -15.00 -5.88 7.00
C ALA A 192 -16.32 -5.45 7.67
N THR A 193 -17.33 -5.17 6.84
CA THR A 193 -18.64 -4.75 7.33
C THR A 193 -19.68 -5.73 6.80
N PRO A 194 -19.99 -6.77 7.55
CA PRO A 194 -20.96 -7.76 7.10
C PRO A 194 -22.35 -7.14 6.97
N ALA A 195 -22.94 -7.27 5.79
CA ALA A 195 -24.38 -7.09 5.66
C ALA A 195 -25.07 -8.29 6.32
N VAL A 196 -25.41 -8.15 7.61
CA VAL A 196 -26.14 -9.19 8.33
C VAL A 196 -27.56 -9.26 7.80
N ARG A 197 -27.76 -10.06 6.75
CA ARG A 197 -29.07 -10.20 6.07
C ARG A 197 -30.03 -11.15 6.80
N GLN A 198 -29.49 -12.06 7.62
CA GLN A 198 -30.32 -13.04 8.33
C GLN A 198 -30.79 -12.45 9.67
N GLU A 199 -32.08 -12.49 9.91
CA GLU A 199 -32.72 -11.96 11.13
C GLU A 199 -32.10 -12.49 12.42
N TYR A 200 -31.74 -13.77 12.42
CA TYR A 200 -31.12 -14.43 13.59
C TYR A 200 -29.79 -13.82 14.02
N PHE A 201 -29.07 -13.19 13.11
CA PHE A 201 -27.77 -12.59 13.41
C PHE A 201 -27.81 -11.09 13.62
N LYS A 202 -28.96 -10.43 13.40
CA LYS A 202 -29.12 -8.97 13.63
C LYS A 202 -28.67 -8.53 15.03
N PRO A 203 -28.98 -9.28 16.13
CA PRO A 203 -28.51 -8.90 17.47
C PRO A 203 -26.98 -8.94 17.63
N LEU A 204 -26.28 -9.70 16.80
CA LEU A 204 -24.82 -9.83 16.84
C LEU A 204 -24.11 -8.76 15.99
N ALA A 205 -24.83 -8.06 15.10
CA ALA A 205 -24.26 -7.11 14.16
C ALA A 205 -23.30 -6.07 14.78
N PRO A 206 -23.60 -5.45 15.95
CA PRO A 206 -22.72 -4.50 16.60
C PRO A 206 -21.39 -5.07 17.07
N TYR A 207 -21.30 -6.39 17.23
CA TYR A 207 -20.13 -7.10 17.77
C TYR A 207 -19.31 -7.81 16.69
N ILE A 208 -19.80 -7.85 15.44
CA ILE A 208 -19.12 -8.54 14.34
C ILE A 208 -18.03 -7.62 13.76
N ARG A 209 -16.78 -8.02 13.88
CA ARG A 209 -15.64 -7.31 13.29
C ARG A 209 -15.45 -7.62 11.80
N ASN A 210 -15.70 -8.86 11.40
CA ASN A 210 -15.64 -9.29 10.01
C ASN A 210 -16.52 -10.55 9.83
N GLN A 211 -16.87 -10.83 8.59
CA GLN A 211 -17.57 -12.05 8.21
C GLN A 211 -16.76 -12.78 7.15
N LYS A 212 -16.52 -14.07 7.39
CA LYS A 212 -15.90 -14.99 6.46
C LYS A 212 -16.93 -15.93 5.87
N SER A 213 -16.93 -16.09 4.56
CA SER A 213 -17.83 -16.98 3.84
C SER A 213 -17.06 -17.86 2.86
N LYS A 214 -17.50 -19.09 2.64
CA LYS A 214 -16.90 -20.03 1.68
C LYS A 214 -17.99 -20.68 0.85
N LEU A 215 -17.82 -20.68 -0.47
CA LEU A 215 -18.61 -21.45 -1.42
C LEU A 215 -17.74 -22.58 -1.97
N ALA A 216 -18.28 -23.78 -2.04
CA ALA A 216 -17.69 -24.90 -2.73
C ALA A 216 -18.49 -25.17 -4.01
N PHE A 217 -17.82 -25.41 -5.12
CA PHE A 217 -18.44 -25.60 -6.42
C PHE A 217 -18.49 -27.09 -6.80
N THR A 218 -19.53 -27.46 -7.52
CA THR A 218 -19.70 -28.82 -8.04
C THR A 218 -18.65 -29.18 -9.08
N VAL A 219 -18.34 -30.44 -9.19
CA VAL A 219 -17.45 -30.97 -10.24
C VAL A 219 -18.11 -30.71 -11.60
N GLY A 220 -17.36 -30.08 -12.54
CA GLY A 220 -17.90 -29.78 -13.87
C GLY A 220 -18.62 -28.40 -13.96
N ALA A 221 -18.63 -27.60 -12.89
CA ALA A 221 -19.15 -26.24 -13.00
C ALA A 221 -18.36 -25.43 -14.05
N PRO A 222 -19.03 -24.65 -14.94
CA PRO A 222 -18.37 -23.93 -16.02
C PRO A 222 -17.44 -22.85 -15.49
N VAL A 223 -16.13 -22.99 -15.72
CA VAL A 223 -15.09 -22.11 -15.18
C VAL A 223 -15.30 -20.65 -15.60
N ASN A 224 -15.59 -20.39 -16.88
CA ASN A 224 -15.81 -19.05 -17.38
C ASN A 224 -17.03 -18.35 -16.74
N THR A 225 -18.08 -19.11 -16.44
CA THR A 225 -19.25 -18.57 -15.72
C THR A 225 -18.89 -18.24 -14.28
N LEU A 226 -18.14 -19.12 -13.61
CA LEU A 226 -17.65 -18.88 -12.25
C LEU A 226 -16.68 -17.69 -12.22
N ALA A 227 -15.77 -17.57 -13.20
CA ALA A 227 -14.83 -16.44 -13.29
C ALA A 227 -15.56 -15.09 -13.29
N LYS A 228 -16.55 -14.91 -14.18
CA LYS A 228 -17.38 -13.71 -14.24
C LYS A 228 -18.16 -13.46 -12.94
N ALA A 229 -18.80 -14.49 -12.41
CA ALA A 229 -19.60 -14.37 -11.20
C ALA A 229 -18.77 -14.04 -9.96
N ILE A 230 -17.60 -14.67 -9.80
CA ILE A 230 -16.70 -14.42 -8.67
C ILE A 230 -16.09 -13.01 -8.77
N SER A 231 -15.61 -12.58 -9.94
CA SER A 231 -15.06 -11.24 -10.16
C SER A 231 -16.10 -10.16 -9.84
N ALA A 232 -17.33 -10.32 -10.33
CA ALA A 232 -18.42 -9.40 -10.01
C ALA A 232 -18.78 -9.42 -8.51
N ALA A 233 -18.75 -10.60 -7.86
CA ALA A 233 -19.03 -10.71 -6.44
C ALA A 233 -17.95 -10.03 -5.58
N VAL A 234 -16.67 -10.17 -5.92
CA VAL A 234 -15.55 -9.53 -5.21
C VAL A 234 -15.72 -8.01 -5.19
N VAL A 235 -16.04 -7.41 -6.34
CA VAL A 235 -16.27 -5.96 -6.45
C VAL A 235 -17.49 -5.52 -5.64
N LYS A 236 -18.63 -6.21 -5.81
CA LYS A 236 -19.89 -5.84 -5.14
C LYS A 236 -19.86 -6.03 -3.61
N LEU A 237 -19.11 -7.00 -3.12
CA LEU A 237 -19.04 -7.32 -1.70
C LEU A 237 -18.02 -6.45 -0.95
N GLY A 238 -17.14 -5.70 -1.65
CA GLY A 238 -16.04 -5.00 -1.01
C GLY A 238 -15.16 -5.96 -0.21
N ALA A 239 -14.85 -7.13 -0.77
CA ALA A 239 -14.11 -8.17 -0.08
C ALA A 239 -12.70 -7.67 0.28
N ILE A 240 -12.35 -7.70 1.56
CA ILE A 240 -11.01 -7.31 2.05
C ILE A 240 -9.97 -8.41 1.89
N LYS A 241 -10.41 -9.66 1.78
CA LYS A 241 -9.58 -10.84 1.52
C LYS A 241 -10.40 -11.86 0.77
N GLY A 242 -9.75 -12.56 -0.15
CA GLY A 242 -10.37 -13.67 -0.84
C GLY A 242 -9.36 -14.74 -1.22
N ARG A 243 -9.84 -15.95 -1.40
CA ARG A 243 -9.07 -17.12 -1.81
C ARG A 243 -9.90 -17.96 -2.77
N ILE A 244 -9.36 -18.25 -3.93
CA ILE A 244 -9.94 -19.17 -4.88
C ILE A 244 -9.02 -20.40 -4.95
N GLU A 245 -9.58 -21.57 -4.74
CA GLU A 245 -8.89 -22.84 -4.92
C GLU A 245 -9.37 -23.47 -6.22
N GLY A 246 -8.44 -23.92 -7.05
CA GLY A 246 -8.71 -24.53 -8.32
C GLY A 246 -7.65 -25.55 -8.71
N GLN A 247 -7.78 -26.10 -9.91
CA GLN A 247 -6.77 -26.94 -10.55
C GLN A 247 -6.48 -26.39 -11.94
N ASP A 248 -5.22 -26.46 -12.35
CA ASP A 248 -4.82 -26.16 -13.72
C ASP A 248 -5.09 -27.31 -14.68
N ALA A 249 -4.68 -27.15 -15.95
CA ALA A 249 -4.86 -28.14 -16.99
C ALA A 249 -4.11 -29.46 -16.70
N GLU A 250 -3.02 -29.36 -15.94
CA GLU A 250 -2.20 -30.50 -15.51
C GLU A 250 -2.75 -31.21 -14.26
N GLY A 251 -3.86 -30.70 -13.69
CA GLY A 251 -4.48 -31.25 -12.48
C GLY A 251 -3.80 -30.85 -11.18
N LEU A 252 -2.84 -29.94 -11.23
CA LEU A 252 -2.16 -29.41 -10.04
C LEU A 252 -3.03 -28.37 -9.33
N ASP A 253 -3.02 -28.41 -8.00
CA ASP A 253 -3.78 -27.47 -7.19
C ASP A 253 -3.17 -26.07 -7.28
N ARG A 254 -4.01 -25.10 -7.64
CA ARG A 254 -3.68 -23.67 -7.65
C ARG A 254 -4.54 -22.89 -6.69
N VAL A 255 -3.92 -21.93 -6.00
CA VAL A 255 -4.59 -21.01 -5.08
C VAL A 255 -4.37 -19.59 -5.57
N LEU A 256 -5.46 -18.94 -5.97
CA LEU A 256 -5.46 -17.50 -6.25
C LEU A 256 -5.86 -16.77 -4.96
N ARG A 257 -4.96 -15.98 -4.41
CA ARG A 257 -5.25 -15.13 -3.25
C ARG A 257 -5.65 -13.76 -3.74
N ILE A 258 -6.94 -13.49 -3.77
CA ILE A 258 -7.48 -12.16 -4.03
C ILE A 258 -7.00 -11.26 -2.89
N LEU A 259 -6.49 -10.08 -3.19
CA LEU A 259 -6.04 -9.09 -2.20
C LEU A 259 -4.68 -9.35 -1.50
N ASN A 260 -4.10 -10.55 -1.59
CA ASN A 260 -2.72 -10.79 -1.16
C ASN A 260 -1.72 -10.84 -2.33
N ASN A 261 -2.19 -10.88 -3.57
CA ASN A 261 -1.41 -10.66 -4.77
C ASN A 261 -1.83 -9.30 -5.32
N PRO A 262 -1.20 -8.22 -4.86
CA PRO A 262 -1.47 -6.92 -5.42
C PRO A 262 -1.15 -6.94 -6.90
N GLU A 263 -1.99 -6.30 -7.66
CA GLU A 263 -1.87 -6.31 -9.09
C GLU A 263 -0.61 -5.63 -9.56
N ASN A 264 -0.03 -6.20 -10.58
CA ASN A 264 1.17 -5.69 -11.22
C ASN A 264 0.80 -4.74 -12.36
N TYR A 265 1.03 -3.45 -12.14
CA TYR A 265 0.83 -2.40 -13.15
C TYR A 265 2.07 -2.14 -14.01
N GLY A 266 3.10 -2.94 -13.87
CA GLY A 266 4.36 -2.90 -14.58
C GLY A 266 5.44 -3.65 -13.81
N GLU A 267 6.48 -4.07 -14.53
CA GLU A 267 7.60 -4.83 -13.97
C GLU A 267 8.93 -4.25 -14.48
N TYR A 268 9.92 -4.26 -13.59
CA TYR A 268 11.29 -3.87 -13.90
C TYR A 268 12.27 -4.88 -13.33
N ASP A 269 13.47 -4.94 -13.88
CA ASP A 269 14.57 -5.62 -13.22
C ASP A 269 15.15 -4.73 -12.10
N TYR A 270 15.48 -5.35 -10.95
CA TYR A 270 16.02 -4.63 -9.81
C TYR A 270 17.43 -4.07 -10.06
N ASP A 271 18.28 -4.81 -10.78
CA ASP A 271 19.66 -4.38 -11.02
C ASP A 271 19.69 -3.17 -11.96
N ASP A 272 18.80 -3.15 -12.96
CA ASP A 272 18.59 -1.99 -13.83
C ASP A 272 18.10 -0.78 -13.03
N LEU A 273 17.16 -1.00 -12.11
CA LEU A 273 16.62 0.03 -11.26
C LEU A 273 17.69 0.59 -10.32
N ALA A 274 18.40 -0.28 -9.60
CA ALA A 274 19.45 0.09 -8.66
C ALA A 274 20.60 0.85 -9.35
N GLY A 275 20.99 0.41 -10.56
CA GLY A 275 21.98 1.09 -11.38
C GLY A 275 21.60 2.54 -11.71
N LYS A 276 20.31 2.81 -11.98
CA LYS A 276 19.80 4.17 -12.25
C LYS A 276 19.67 5.05 -11.00
N LEU A 277 19.77 4.47 -9.81
CA LEU A 277 19.73 5.18 -8.52
C LEU A 277 21.15 5.43 -7.96
N HIS A 278 22.20 5.00 -8.67
CA HIS A 278 23.57 5.23 -8.23
C HIS A 278 23.82 6.73 -7.98
N ASN A 279 24.34 7.06 -6.81
CA ASN A 279 24.57 8.45 -6.34
C ASN A 279 23.30 9.33 -6.23
N LEU A 280 22.12 8.74 -6.08
CA LEU A 280 20.92 9.53 -5.84
C LEU A 280 21.02 10.29 -4.50
N ASP A 281 20.94 11.62 -4.58
CA ASP A 281 20.74 12.46 -3.41
C ASP A 281 19.29 12.30 -2.91
N LEU A 282 19.12 11.81 -1.68
CA LEU A 282 17.79 11.59 -1.08
C LEU A 282 16.99 12.91 -0.91
N THR A 283 17.64 14.07 -0.92
CA THR A 283 16.95 15.36 -0.91
C THR A 283 16.32 15.71 -2.26
N GLN A 284 16.72 14.99 -3.31
CA GLN A 284 16.24 15.17 -4.69
C GLN A 284 15.62 13.89 -5.28
N PHE A 285 15.12 13.00 -4.41
CA PHE A 285 14.52 11.73 -4.81
C PHE A 285 13.41 11.87 -5.85
N GLN A 286 12.70 12.99 -5.85
CA GLN A 286 11.61 13.27 -6.80
C GLN A 286 12.09 13.42 -8.25
N LYS A 287 13.40 13.61 -8.48
CA LYS A 287 14.02 13.65 -9.82
C LYS A 287 14.46 12.27 -10.32
N ALA A 288 14.34 11.24 -9.50
CA ALA A 288 14.71 9.88 -9.89
C ALA A 288 13.89 9.42 -11.10
N TRP A 289 14.54 8.68 -12.00
CA TRP A 289 13.89 8.07 -13.17
C TRP A 289 12.63 7.28 -12.78
N VAL A 290 12.67 6.56 -11.66
CA VAL A 290 11.54 5.76 -11.15
C VAL A 290 10.29 6.60 -10.94
N ALA A 291 10.44 7.82 -10.40
CA ALA A 291 9.30 8.72 -10.18
C ALA A 291 8.60 9.07 -11.51
N THR A 292 9.40 9.34 -12.55
CA THR A 292 8.88 9.63 -13.89
C THR A 292 8.15 8.43 -14.49
N GLU A 293 8.72 7.23 -14.35
CA GLU A 293 8.09 6.00 -14.87
C GLU A 293 6.79 5.66 -14.12
N LEU A 294 6.74 5.87 -12.81
CA LEU A 294 5.50 5.68 -12.04
C LEU A 294 4.39 6.64 -12.48
N ILE A 295 4.73 7.92 -12.71
CA ILE A 295 3.76 8.91 -13.22
C ILE A 295 3.29 8.50 -14.62
N LYS A 296 4.21 8.10 -15.50
CA LYS A 296 3.88 7.61 -16.84
C LYS A 296 2.93 6.42 -16.77
N ALA A 297 3.23 5.41 -15.95
CA ALA A 297 2.38 4.24 -15.77
C ALA A 297 0.98 4.60 -15.23
N CYS A 298 0.87 5.61 -14.36
CA CYS A 298 -0.44 6.14 -13.95
C CYS A 298 -1.19 6.80 -15.12
N LYS A 299 -0.51 7.61 -15.93
CA LYS A 299 -1.11 8.29 -17.09
C LYS A 299 -1.55 7.31 -18.17
N ASP A 300 -0.75 6.27 -18.44
CA ASP A 300 -1.09 5.20 -19.38
C ASP A 300 -2.37 4.46 -18.96
N GLN A 301 -2.73 4.54 -17.67
CA GLN A 301 -3.93 3.94 -17.09
C GLN A 301 -4.82 5.01 -16.41
N ALA A 302 -4.96 6.17 -17.04
CA ALA A 302 -5.69 7.33 -16.51
C ALA A 302 -7.12 7.00 -16.04
N HIS A 303 -7.80 6.04 -16.69
CA HIS A 303 -9.12 5.59 -16.28
C HIS A 303 -9.18 4.99 -14.86
N ILE A 304 -8.05 4.52 -14.33
CA ILE A 304 -7.93 3.99 -12.95
C ILE A 304 -7.43 5.09 -12.00
N PHE A 305 -6.36 5.80 -12.41
CA PHE A 305 -5.63 6.67 -11.51
C PHE A 305 -6.07 8.13 -11.54
N GLU A 306 -6.65 8.60 -12.63
CA GLU A 306 -7.05 10.01 -12.82
C GLU A 306 -8.56 10.22 -12.77
N THR A 307 -9.36 9.15 -12.82
CA THR A 307 -10.82 9.24 -12.73
C THR A 307 -11.28 9.08 -11.27
N PRO A 308 -12.01 10.06 -10.70
CA PRO A 308 -12.56 9.90 -9.37
C PRO A 308 -13.46 8.67 -9.29
N MET A 309 -13.17 7.76 -8.35
CA MET A 309 -14.07 6.64 -8.11
C MET A 309 -15.39 7.18 -7.54
N GLN A 310 -16.50 6.80 -8.16
CA GLN A 310 -17.81 7.11 -7.61
C GLN A 310 -17.95 6.41 -6.25
N PRO A 311 -18.55 7.11 -5.23
CA PRO A 311 -18.69 6.60 -3.87
C PRO A 311 -19.57 5.35 -3.79
#